data_1ab13692735d88f2712ff2428a860b55
#
_entry.id   1ab13692735d88f2712ff2428a860b55
#
_cell.length_a   1.000
_cell.length_b   1.000
_cell.length_c   1.000
_cell.angle_alpha   90.00
_cell.angle_beta   90.00
_cell.angle_gamma   90.00
#
_symmetry.space_group_name_H-M   'P 1'
#
loop_
_entity.id
_entity.type
_entity.pdbx_description
1 polymer ?
#
loop_
_entity_poly.entity_id
_entity_poly.type
_entity_poly.pdbx_seq_one_letter_code
_entity_poly.pdbx_strand_id
1 'polypeptide(L)'
;TEDPRWPGHKLSENTYVIFTSDNGGMEGHPGEIITDNYPLDRGKISAREGGTRVPLLISGPGIKAGVQSDVMVNGLDFYPTILSLTGIDVPAEKHLDGCDLAPLLLGDVTDASLVKHSDGSVRDTMVWHFPHGGDAMESTIRIGGYKLIHRYDHIANPKVNSEYELFHLYETTDGKQSRKDIEEAHNLVDSLPGKAQEMAAELKAALTEMKASYPSLNPDCLAALPHKENVCTVLTHHLQGNEIEFRYQENGARVTQADLIYTLNGGEKYEEWFRIPASLKGDGKVTAEFPEGTTHLYLNLVDENQFLRSYPEVIAKGKSFAGSAVSVQSDTVSPSRPVAKKANAT
;
A
#
# COMPACT_ATOMS: atom_id res chain seq x y z
N THR A 1 5.87 -28.56 -28.42
CA THR A 1 5.33 -29.73 -27.72
C THR A 1 3.85 -29.84 -28.02
N GLU A 2 3.35 -31.03 -28.33
CA GLU A 2 1.91 -31.28 -28.45
C GLU A 2 1.22 -31.16 -27.09
N ASP A 3 -0.06 -30.76 -27.11
CA ASP A 3 -0.89 -30.76 -25.92
C ASP A 3 -1.37 -32.22 -25.65
N PRO A 4 -0.95 -32.82 -24.52
CA PRO A 4 -1.34 -34.20 -24.22
C PRO A 4 -2.86 -34.38 -23.99
N ARG A 5 -3.58 -33.27 -23.72
CA ARG A 5 -5.03 -33.24 -23.53
C ARG A 5 -5.78 -33.02 -24.85
N TRP A 6 -5.07 -32.57 -25.90
CA TRP A 6 -5.69 -32.25 -27.18
C TRP A 6 -4.77 -32.71 -28.33
N PRO A 7 -4.76 -34.01 -28.68
CA PRO A 7 -3.90 -34.59 -29.70
C PRO A 7 -3.99 -33.87 -31.06
N GLY A 8 -2.87 -33.61 -31.70
CA GLY A 8 -2.77 -32.88 -32.96
C GLY A 8 -2.67 -31.36 -32.82
N HIS A 9 -2.77 -30.83 -31.60
CA HIS A 9 -2.60 -29.40 -31.31
C HIS A 9 -1.35 -29.15 -30.47
N LYS A 10 -0.73 -27.99 -30.65
CA LYS A 10 0.44 -27.58 -29.85
C LYS A 10 -0.01 -26.84 -28.60
N LEU A 11 0.73 -26.99 -27.49
CA LEU A 11 0.49 -26.21 -26.27
C LEU A 11 0.43 -24.70 -26.55
N SER A 12 1.24 -24.19 -27.48
CA SER A 12 1.26 -22.78 -27.85
C SER A 12 -0.03 -22.26 -28.48
N GLU A 13 -0.95 -23.13 -28.89
CA GLU A 13 -2.23 -22.75 -29.48
C GLU A 13 -3.28 -22.36 -28.43
N ASN A 14 -3.05 -22.70 -27.15
CA ASN A 14 -3.97 -22.40 -26.03
C ASN A 14 -3.24 -21.99 -24.75
N THR A 15 -2.01 -21.50 -24.85
CA THR A 15 -1.22 -21.11 -23.69
C THR A 15 -0.72 -19.69 -23.85
N TYR A 16 -1.04 -18.85 -22.87
CA TYR A 16 -0.45 -17.53 -22.68
C TYR A 16 0.71 -17.61 -21.69
N VAL A 17 1.79 -16.92 -22.01
CA VAL A 17 2.97 -16.81 -21.14
C VAL A 17 3.18 -15.34 -20.82
N ILE A 18 3.18 -15.01 -19.53
CA ILE A 18 3.49 -13.67 -18.99
C ILE A 18 4.78 -13.80 -18.21
N PHE A 19 5.80 -13.06 -18.59
CA PHE A 19 7.06 -12.96 -17.86
C PHE A 19 7.25 -11.52 -17.38
N THR A 20 7.44 -11.34 -16.09
CA THR A 20 7.63 -10.05 -15.46
C THR A 20 8.39 -10.22 -14.13
N SER A 21 8.67 -9.11 -13.46
CA SER A 21 9.13 -9.06 -12.08
C SER A 21 8.12 -8.33 -11.19
N ASP A 22 8.11 -8.62 -9.91
CA ASP A 22 7.28 -7.94 -8.91
C ASP A 22 7.77 -6.52 -8.61
N ASN A 23 9.07 -6.28 -8.70
CA ASN A 23 9.75 -4.99 -8.49
C ASN A 23 11.11 -4.99 -9.19
N GLY A 24 11.75 -3.84 -9.24
CA GLY A 24 13.12 -3.71 -9.76
C GLY A 24 14.15 -4.44 -8.91
N GLY A 25 15.34 -4.62 -9.45
CA GLY A 25 16.45 -5.25 -8.75
C GLY A 25 16.87 -4.49 -7.49
N MET A 26 17.49 -5.18 -6.54
CA MET A 26 17.90 -4.62 -5.23
C MET A 26 19.26 -3.90 -5.33
N GLU A 27 19.37 -2.97 -6.27
CA GLU A 27 20.58 -2.19 -6.51
C GLU A 27 20.95 -1.31 -5.31
N GLY A 28 22.27 -1.22 -5.02
CA GLY A 28 22.81 -0.36 -3.96
C GLY A 28 22.59 -0.86 -2.54
N HIS A 29 21.96 -2.00 -2.35
CA HIS A 29 21.81 -2.59 -1.03
C HIS A 29 23.12 -3.23 -0.54
N PRO A 30 23.50 -3.07 0.74
CA PRO A 30 24.70 -3.69 1.28
C PRO A 30 24.73 -5.21 1.03
N GLY A 31 25.77 -5.68 0.34
CA GLY A 31 25.94 -7.09 0.00
C GLY A 31 25.28 -7.52 -1.33
N GLU A 32 24.50 -6.69 -1.98
CA GLU A 32 23.98 -6.92 -3.33
C GLU A 32 24.95 -6.35 -4.38
N ILE A 33 25.47 -7.21 -5.26
CA ILE A 33 26.43 -6.84 -6.30
C ILE A 33 26.01 -7.33 -7.70
N ILE A 34 24.83 -7.93 -7.82
CA ILE A 34 24.40 -8.63 -9.04
C ILE A 34 23.49 -7.75 -9.88
N THR A 35 22.73 -6.86 -9.24
CA THR A 35 21.66 -6.11 -9.88
C THR A 35 22.15 -4.71 -10.26
N ASP A 36 21.93 -4.34 -11.53
CA ASP A 36 22.13 -3.00 -12.07
C ASP A 36 20.86 -2.62 -12.84
N ASN A 37 20.17 -1.57 -12.40
CA ASN A 37 18.95 -1.08 -13.04
C ASN A 37 19.23 0.08 -14.01
N TYR A 38 20.50 0.49 -14.20
CA TYR A 38 20.86 1.60 -15.08
C TYR A 38 20.22 1.44 -16.48
N PRO A 39 19.66 2.51 -17.06
CA PRO A 39 19.72 3.93 -16.64
C PRO A 39 18.64 4.37 -15.64
N LEU A 40 17.86 3.46 -15.08
CA LEU A 40 16.81 3.77 -14.11
C LEU A 40 17.42 4.02 -12.73
N ASP A 41 16.92 5.04 -12.01
CA ASP A 41 17.44 5.36 -10.69
C ASP A 41 16.96 4.34 -9.65
N ARG A 42 17.87 3.92 -8.77
CA ARG A 42 17.63 3.00 -7.65
C ARG A 42 17.06 1.63 -8.07
N GLY A 43 16.32 0.99 -7.18
CA GLY A 43 15.76 -0.33 -7.37
C GLY A 43 14.66 -0.64 -6.34
N LYS A 44 14.56 -1.89 -5.93
CA LYS A 44 13.60 -2.37 -4.92
C LYS A 44 13.55 -1.45 -3.69
N ILE A 45 12.36 -1.28 -3.11
CA ILE A 45 12.07 -0.40 -1.95
C ILE A 45 12.10 1.10 -2.34
N SER A 46 11.97 1.44 -3.61
CA SER A 46 11.93 2.82 -4.08
C SER A 46 10.81 3.03 -5.08
N ALA A 47 10.17 4.20 -5.04
CA ALA A 47 9.22 4.63 -6.07
C ALA A 47 9.90 5.16 -7.35
N ARG A 48 11.24 5.21 -7.39
CA ARG A 48 12.01 5.55 -8.59
C ARG A 48 11.78 4.53 -9.70
N GLU A 49 12.08 4.92 -10.94
CA GLU A 49 11.86 4.03 -12.10
C GLU A 49 12.58 2.70 -11.94
N GLY A 50 13.80 2.66 -11.35
CA GLY A 50 14.50 1.40 -11.09
C GLY A 50 13.79 0.45 -10.12
N GLY A 51 12.92 0.98 -9.25
CA GLY A 51 12.11 0.17 -8.34
C GLY A 51 10.75 -0.25 -8.91
N THR A 52 10.13 0.59 -9.74
CA THR A 52 8.74 0.40 -10.20
C THR A 52 8.63 -0.04 -11.65
N ARG A 53 9.64 0.22 -12.49
CA ARG A 53 9.67 -0.16 -13.89
C ARG A 53 10.38 -1.50 -14.08
N VAL A 54 9.62 -2.49 -14.49
CA VAL A 54 10.09 -3.88 -14.64
C VAL A 54 9.90 -4.38 -16.07
N PRO A 55 10.64 -5.40 -16.52
CA PRO A 55 10.40 -6.02 -17.79
C PRO A 55 9.04 -6.70 -17.82
N LEU A 56 8.35 -6.61 -18.95
CA LEU A 56 7.11 -7.32 -19.21
C LEU A 56 7.16 -7.91 -20.62
N LEU A 57 7.04 -9.23 -20.71
CA LEU A 57 6.93 -9.95 -21.97
C LEU A 57 5.67 -10.81 -21.94
N ILE A 58 4.86 -10.71 -22.99
CA ILE A 58 3.62 -11.48 -23.11
C ILE A 58 3.61 -12.16 -24.47
N SER A 59 3.29 -13.45 -24.49
CA SER A 59 3.09 -14.20 -25.71
C SER A 59 1.93 -15.18 -25.58
N GLY A 60 1.29 -15.51 -26.69
CA GLY A 60 0.17 -16.46 -26.70
C GLY A 60 -0.66 -16.34 -27.97
N PRO A 61 -1.77 -17.10 -28.04
CA PRO A 61 -2.67 -17.09 -29.18
C PRO A 61 -3.19 -15.67 -29.49
N GLY A 62 -3.11 -15.28 -30.76
CA GLY A 62 -3.57 -13.98 -31.23
C GLY A 62 -2.63 -12.80 -30.96
N ILE A 63 -1.63 -12.95 -30.09
CA ILE A 63 -0.66 -11.89 -29.81
C ILE A 63 0.39 -11.81 -30.91
N LYS A 64 0.56 -10.62 -31.49
CA LYS A 64 1.54 -10.39 -32.55
C LYS A 64 2.96 -10.49 -32.04
N ALA A 65 3.77 -11.33 -32.68
CA ALA A 65 5.16 -11.54 -32.28
C ALA A 65 6.08 -10.38 -32.72
N GLY A 66 7.13 -10.12 -31.92
CA GLY A 66 8.19 -9.18 -32.26
C GLY A 66 7.77 -7.70 -32.23
N VAL A 67 6.70 -7.37 -31.52
CA VAL A 67 6.24 -5.98 -31.31
C VAL A 67 6.69 -5.47 -29.94
N GLN A 68 6.81 -4.16 -29.82
CA GLN A 68 7.13 -3.46 -28.59
C GLN A 68 6.08 -2.37 -28.34
N SER A 69 5.74 -2.15 -27.07
CA SER A 69 4.78 -1.14 -26.62
C SER A 69 5.42 -0.24 -25.57
N ASP A 70 5.14 1.05 -25.64
CA ASP A 70 5.45 2.05 -24.62
C ASP A 70 4.20 2.45 -23.81
N VAL A 71 3.08 1.76 -24.03
CA VAL A 71 1.83 2.00 -23.29
C VAL A 71 2.03 1.63 -21.82
N MET A 72 1.55 2.51 -20.94
CA MET A 72 1.69 2.37 -19.50
C MET A 72 0.77 1.26 -18.97
N VAL A 73 1.35 0.20 -18.39
CA VAL A 73 0.65 -0.95 -17.82
C VAL A 73 1.27 -1.34 -16.48
N ASN A 74 0.54 -2.07 -15.63
CA ASN A 74 1.05 -2.54 -14.35
C ASN A 74 0.53 -3.94 -13.96
N GLY A 75 0.98 -4.48 -12.82
CA GLY A 75 0.60 -5.81 -12.35
C GLY A 75 -0.89 -5.98 -12.01
N LEU A 76 -1.61 -4.90 -11.69
CA LEU A 76 -3.06 -4.95 -11.42
C LEU A 76 -3.85 -5.34 -12.68
N ASP A 77 -3.29 -5.09 -13.86
CA ASP A 77 -3.92 -5.36 -15.15
C ASP A 77 -3.98 -6.86 -15.47
N PHE A 78 -3.15 -7.68 -14.84
CA PHE A 78 -3.09 -9.10 -15.17
C PHE A 78 -4.39 -9.84 -14.85
N TYR A 79 -5.05 -9.50 -13.73
CA TYR A 79 -6.28 -10.20 -13.36
C TYR A 79 -7.39 -10.01 -14.40
N PRO A 80 -7.84 -8.79 -14.74
CA PRO A 80 -8.87 -8.60 -15.77
C PRO A 80 -8.41 -9.12 -17.14
N THR A 81 -7.14 -8.95 -17.51
CA THR A 81 -6.60 -9.43 -18.78
C THR A 81 -6.63 -10.96 -18.90
N ILE A 82 -6.25 -11.68 -17.84
CA ILE A 82 -6.30 -13.15 -17.85
C ILE A 82 -7.73 -13.64 -18.01
N LEU A 83 -8.70 -13.04 -17.33
CA LEU A 83 -10.10 -13.39 -17.47
C LEU A 83 -10.57 -13.16 -18.91
N SER A 84 -10.29 -11.99 -19.47
CA SER A 84 -10.64 -11.63 -20.84
C SER A 84 -10.03 -12.58 -21.88
N LEU A 85 -8.73 -12.86 -21.81
CA LEU A 85 -8.02 -13.77 -22.70
C LEU A 85 -8.52 -15.22 -22.61
N THR A 86 -9.10 -15.62 -21.47
CA THR A 86 -9.65 -16.97 -21.26
C THR A 86 -11.15 -17.04 -21.46
N GLY A 87 -11.81 -15.92 -21.84
CA GLY A 87 -13.27 -15.87 -22.08
C GLY A 87 -14.10 -15.98 -20.81
N ILE A 88 -13.55 -15.57 -19.66
CA ILE A 88 -14.24 -15.56 -18.37
C ILE A 88 -14.60 -14.11 -18.03
N ASP A 89 -15.87 -13.89 -17.70
CA ASP A 89 -16.35 -12.56 -17.29
C ASP A 89 -15.80 -12.18 -15.90
N VAL A 90 -15.51 -10.89 -15.74
CA VAL A 90 -15.21 -10.33 -14.41
C VAL A 90 -16.48 -10.39 -13.58
N PRO A 91 -16.45 -10.94 -12.33
CA PRO A 91 -17.60 -10.93 -11.43
C PRO A 91 -18.11 -9.51 -11.20
N ALA A 92 -19.40 -9.28 -11.38
CA ALA A 92 -20.01 -7.94 -11.37
C ALA A 92 -19.84 -7.19 -10.04
N GLU A 93 -19.69 -7.93 -8.94
CA GLU A 93 -19.46 -7.37 -7.59
C GLU A 93 -18.01 -6.99 -7.32
N LYS A 94 -17.09 -7.31 -8.23
CA LYS A 94 -15.65 -6.99 -8.04
C LYS A 94 -15.33 -5.60 -8.58
N HIS A 95 -14.83 -4.75 -7.69
CA HIS A 95 -14.15 -3.52 -8.10
C HIS A 95 -12.69 -3.87 -8.43
N LEU A 96 -12.24 -3.46 -9.63
CA LEU A 96 -10.89 -3.70 -10.12
C LEU A 96 -10.23 -2.37 -10.45
N ASP A 97 -9.04 -2.13 -9.91
CA ASP A 97 -8.21 -0.96 -10.23
C ASP A 97 -7.42 -1.18 -11.54
N GLY A 98 -7.21 -2.43 -11.93
CA GLY A 98 -6.53 -2.81 -13.15
C GLY A 98 -7.41 -2.69 -14.40
N CYS A 99 -6.77 -2.49 -15.55
CA CYS A 99 -7.42 -2.44 -16.84
C CYS A 99 -7.23 -3.76 -17.59
N ASP A 100 -8.20 -4.12 -18.44
CA ASP A 100 -8.05 -5.23 -19.37
C ASP A 100 -7.10 -4.85 -20.52
N LEU A 101 -6.00 -5.56 -20.65
CA LEU A 101 -5.01 -5.37 -21.71
C LEU A 101 -5.30 -6.21 -22.99
N ALA A 102 -6.30 -7.07 -22.99
CA ALA A 102 -6.59 -7.92 -24.16
C ALA A 102 -6.85 -7.09 -25.43
N PRO A 103 -7.58 -5.96 -25.41
CA PRO A 103 -7.74 -5.10 -26.58
C PRO A 103 -6.40 -4.55 -27.11
N LEU A 104 -5.46 -4.20 -26.23
CA LEU A 104 -4.12 -3.75 -26.60
C LEU A 104 -3.28 -4.89 -27.19
N LEU A 105 -3.26 -6.05 -26.54
CA LEU A 105 -2.42 -7.20 -26.90
C LEU A 105 -2.86 -7.87 -28.20
N LEU A 106 -4.15 -7.91 -28.47
CA LEU A 106 -4.73 -8.52 -29.68
C LEU A 106 -4.93 -7.51 -30.82
N GLY A 107 -4.84 -6.20 -30.52
CA GLY A 107 -5.02 -5.10 -31.46
C GLY A 107 -3.72 -4.39 -31.81
N ASP A 108 -3.73 -3.05 -31.67
CA ASP A 108 -2.54 -2.20 -31.87
C ASP A 108 -1.85 -1.95 -30.53
N VAL A 109 -0.75 -2.60 -30.30
CA VAL A 109 0.04 -2.50 -29.06
C VAL A 109 0.62 -1.10 -28.80
N THR A 110 0.50 -0.18 -29.75
CA THR A 110 0.95 1.22 -29.60
C THR A 110 -0.20 2.18 -29.28
N ASP A 111 -1.45 1.71 -29.35
CA ASP A 111 -2.63 2.55 -29.08
C ASP A 111 -3.01 2.54 -27.60
N ALA A 112 -2.53 3.54 -26.86
CA ALA A 112 -2.84 3.70 -25.44
C ALA A 112 -4.35 3.86 -25.15
N SER A 113 -5.17 4.28 -26.14
CA SER A 113 -6.61 4.44 -25.96
C SER A 113 -7.36 3.13 -25.78
N LEU A 114 -6.70 2.00 -26.03
CA LEU A 114 -7.22 0.66 -25.82
C LEU A 114 -7.16 0.21 -24.35
N VAL A 115 -6.35 0.90 -23.50
CA VAL A 115 -6.27 0.60 -22.08
C VAL A 115 -7.24 1.50 -21.31
N LYS A 116 -8.34 0.91 -20.85
CA LYS A 116 -9.45 1.65 -20.23
C LYS A 116 -9.80 1.11 -18.86
N HIS A 117 -10.17 2.02 -17.98
CA HIS A 117 -10.83 1.70 -16.71
C HIS A 117 -12.23 1.14 -16.93
N SER A 118 -12.83 0.60 -15.88
CA SER A 118 -14.19 0.01 -15.94
C SER A 118 -15.29 1.02 -16.29
N ASP A 119 -15.06 2.32 -16.07
CA ASP A 119 -15.95 3.42 -16.46
C ASP A 119 -15.79 3.86 -17.93
N GLY A 120 -14.83 3.23 -18.67
CA GLY A 120 -14.51 3.54 -20.06
C GLY A 120 -13.52 4.66 -20.28
N SER A 121 -13.05 5.32 -19.24
CA SER A 121 -11.97 6.34 -19.33
C SER A 121 -10.65 5.69 -19.71
N VAL A 122 -9.86 6.38 -20.53
CA VAL A 122 -8.52 5.92 -20.92
C VAL A 122 -7.56 6.12 -19.75
N ARG A 123 -6.71 5.12 -19.48
CA ARG A 123 -5.68 5.23 -18.47
C ARG A 123 -4.61 6.22 -18.91
N ASP A 124 -4.39 7.24 -18.10
CA ASP A 124 -3.27 8.19 -18.19
C ASP A 124 -2.51 8.35 -16.88
N THR A 125 -3.01 7.71 -15.82
CA THR A 125 -2.55 7.86 -14.44
C THR A 125 -2.25 6.52 -13.80
N MET A 126 -1.16 6.48 -13.01
CA MET A 126 -0.84 5.38 -12.10
C MET A 126 -0.41 5.90 -10.74
N VAL A 127 -0.78 5.19 -9.67
CA VAL A 127 -0.45 5.51 -8.28
C VAL A 127 0.28 4.35 -7.63
N TRP A 128 1.33 4.65 -6.89
CA TRP A 128 2.01 3.73 -5.98
C TRP A 128 2.00 4.31 -4.58
N HIS A 129 1.70 3.50 -3.59
CA HIS A 129 1.65 3.92 -2.20
C HIS A 129 2.46 2.95 -1.34
N PHE A 130 3.60 3.43 -0.84
CA PHE A 130 4.52 2.68 0.01
C PHE A 130 4.86 3.51 1.25
N PRO A 131 3.90 3.64 2.20
CA PRO A 131 4.00 4.59 3.31
C PRO A 131 4.80 4.06 4.50
N HIS A 132 5.50 2.94 4.36
CA HIS A 132 6.11 2.24 5.49
C HIS A 132 7.51 1.74 5.19
N GLY A 133 8.35 1.74 6.23
CA GLY A 133 9.60 1.00 6.30
C GLY A 133 10.74 1.51 5.43
N GLY A 134 11.96 1.17 5.84
CA GLY A 134 13.17 1.39 5.09
C GLY A 134 13.56 2.86 4.88
N ASP A 135 14.33 3.09 3.83
CA ASP A 135 14.88 4.40 3.48
C ASP A 135 13.92 5.25 2.62
N ALA A 136 12.72 4.71 2.29
CA ALA A 136 11.76 5.38 1.45
C ALA A 136 10.33 5.14 1.96
N MET A 137 9.75 6.17 2.59
CA MET A 137 8.32 6.25 2.88
C MET A 137 7.73 7.23 1.89
N GLU A 138 7.09 6.71 0.85
CA GLU A 138 6.71 7.55 -0.29
C GLU A 138 5.40 7.11 -0.95
N SER A 139 4.76 8.07 -1.60
CA SER A 139 3.68 7.82 -2.54
C SER A 139 3.98 8.51 -3.85
N THR A 140 3.56 7.91 -4.93
CA THR A 140 3.92 8.39 -6.26
C THR A 140 2.70 8.40 -7.15
N ILE A 141 2.59 9.44 -7.96
CA ILE A 141 1.64 9.50 -9.05
C ILE A 141 2.40 9.77 -10.35
N ARG A 142 2.05 9.03 -11.38
CA ARG A 142 2.47 9.28 -12.75
C ARG A 142 1.26 9.69 -13.56
N ILE A 143 1.34 10.86 -14.21
CA ILE A 143 0.30 11.37 -15.10
C ILE A 143 0.98 11.70 -16.43
N GLY A 144 0.62 10.95 -17.48
CA GLY A 144 1.27 11.08 -18.77
C GLY A 144 2.79 10.90 -18.67
N GLY A 145 3.55 11.90 -19.10
CA GLY A 145 5.02 11.89 -19.05
C GLY A 145 5.64 12.36 -17.75
N TYR A 146 4.85 12.88 -16.79
CA TYR A 146 5.36 13.38 -15.51
C TYR A 146 5.15 12.39 -14.38
N LYS A 147 6.06 12.43 -13.41
CA LYS A 147 6.01 11.64 -12.17
C LYS A 147 6.28 12.52 -10.98
N LEU A 148 5.39 12.51 -10.00
CA LEU A 148 5.56 13.17 -8.71
C LEU A 148 5.76 12.12 -7.63
N ILE A 149 6.75 12.32 -6.77
CA ILE A 149 7.00 11.51 -5.58
C ILE A 149 6.77 12.38 -4.35
N HIS A 150 5.88 11.96 -3.44
CA HIS A 150 5.68 12.56 -2.12
C HIS A 150 6.51 11.79 -1.10
N ARG A 151 7.46 12.48 -0.45
CA ARG A 151 8.37 11.95 0.55
C ARG A 151 7.84 12.22 1.95
N TYR A 152 7.34 11.20 2.63
CA TYR A 152 6.81 11.36 4.00
C TYR A 152 7.91 11.54 5.05
N ASP A 153 9.12 11.09 4.76
CA ASP A 153 10.26 11.17 5.65
C ASP A 153 11.01 12.52 5.61
N HIS A 154 10.58 13.47 4.76
CA HIS A 154 11.28 14.75 4.55
C HIS A 154 11.50 15.56 5.85
N ILE A 155 10.61 15.43 6.84
CA ILE A 155 10.75 16.13 8.13
C ILE A 155 11.83 15.50 9.01
N ALA A 156 11.96 14.17 8.97
CA ALA A 156 12.81 13.41 9.88
C ALA A 156 14.15 12.98 9.26
N ASN A 157 14.27 13.00 7.94
CA ASN A 157 15.44 12.52 7.21
C ASN A 157 16.24 13.68 6.62
N PRO A 158 17.43 14.02 7.18
CA PRO A 158 18.24 15.13 6.69
C PRO A 158 18.80 14.94 5.27
N LYS A 159 18.66 13.75 4.69
CA LYS A 159 19.06 13.48 3.31
C LYS A 159 17.94 13.80 2.30
N VAL A 160 16.74 14.07 2.78
CA VAL A 160 15.57 14.42 1.96
C VAL A 160 15.35 15.91 2.03
N ASN A 161 15.63 16.61 0.93
CA ASN A 161 15.63 18.07 0.88
C ASN A 161 14.27 18.70 0.52
N SER A 162 13.30 17.86 0.11
CA SER A 162 11.99 18.34 -0.35
C SER A 162 10.91 17.31 -0.02
N GLU A 163 9.72 17.83 0.33
CA GLU A 163 8.52 17.02 0.50
C GLU A 163 8.09 16.35 -0.80
N TYR A 164 8.26 17.05 -1.93
CA TYR A 164 7.90 16.54 -3.25
C TYR A 164 9.10 16.57 -4.20
N GLU A 165 9.13 15.58 -5.08
CA GLU A 165 10.06 15.52 -6.21
C GLU A 165 9.26 15.34 -7.48
N LEU A 166 9.53 16.14 -8.51
CA LEU A 166 8.83 16.10 -9.80
C LEU A 166 9.81 15.82 -10.93
N PHE A 167 9.49 14.85 -11.77
CA PHE A 167 10.32 14.45 -12.91
C PHE A 167 9.53 14.43 -14.21
N HIS A 168 10.17 14.80 -15.32
CA HIS A 168 9.61 14.70 -16.66
C HIS A 168 10.24 13.52 -17.38
N LEU A 169 9.66 12.32 -17.22
CA LEU A 169 10.23 11.08 -17.73
C LEU A 169 10.13 10.93 -19.24
N TYR A 170 9.01 11.37 -19.82
CA TYR A 170 8.69 11.19 -21.23
C TYR A 170 8.02 12.44 -21.81
N GLU A 171 8.29 12.69 -23.07
CA GLU A 171 7.54 13.63 -23.89
C GLU A 171 6.83 12.88 -25.02
N THR A 172 5.57 13.21 -25.24
CA THR A 172 4.80 12.67 -26.37
C THR A 172 4.67 13.72 -27.44
N THR A 173 5.24 13.46 -28.62
CA THR A 173 5.15 14.32 -29.81
C THR A 173 4.62 13.49 -30.96
N ASP A 174 3.52 13.93 -31.60
CA ASP A 174 2.86 13.22 -32.70
C ASP A 174 2.56 11.75 -32.39
N GLY A 175 2.09 11.46 -31.16
CA GLY A 175 1.76 10.12 -30.70
C GLY A 175 2.96 9.23 -30.36
N LYS A 176 4.18 9.73 -30.49
CA LYS A 176 5.41 9.00 -30.16
C LYS A 176 5.99 9.48 -28.84
N GLN A 177 6.26 8.55 -27.95
CA GLN A 177 6.98 8.85 -26.70
C GLN A 177 8.48 8.90 -26.94
N SER A 178 9.13 9.91 -26.37
CA SER A 178 10.59 10.03 -26.28
C SER A 178 11.00 10.17 -24.83
N ARG A 179 12.09 9.48 -24.45
CA ARG A 179 12.66 9.58 -23.10
C ARG A 179 13.25 10.98 -22.89
N LYS A 180 12.98 11.57 -21.71
CA LYS A 180 13.55 12.87 -21.28
C LYS A 180 14.48 12.67 -20.09
N ASP A 181 13.95 12.38 -18.92
CA ASP A 181 14.70 12.24 -17.68
C ASP A 181 14.34 10.91 -17.01
N ILE A 182 14.58 9.80 -17.73
CA ILE A 182 14.28 8.45 -17.23
C ILE A 182 15.17 8.06 -16.04
N GLU A 183 16.30 8.75 -15.86
CA GLU A 183 17.24 8.62 -14.76
C GLU A 183 16.76 9.36 -13.50
N GLU A 184 15.67 10.15 -13.61
CA GLU A 184 15.12 10.96 -12.51
C GLU A 184 16.19 11.87 -11.86
N ALA A 185 17.08 12.42 -12.69
CA ALA A 185 18.23 13.22 -12.27
C ALA A 185 17.88 14.69 -11.99
N HIS A 186 16.78 15.21 -12.56
CA HIS A 186 16.43 16.61 -12.54
C HIS A 186 15.08 16.83 -11.83
N ASN A 187 15.13 17.14 -10.55
CA ASN A 187 13.92 17.50 -9.80
C ASN A 187 13.40 18.88 -10.25
N LEU A 188 12.19 18.91 -10.79
CA LEU A 188 11.53 20.08 -11.35
C LEU A 188 10.57 20.78 -10.38
N VAL A 189 10.49 20.38 -9.11
CA VAL A 189 9.52 20.91 -8.16
C VAL A 189 9.61 22.44 -8.02
N ASP A 190 10.81 22.99 -7.99
CA ASP A 190 11.03 24.43 -7.87
C ASP A 190 10.85 25.18 -9.20
N SER A 191 11.10 24.52 -10.33
CA SER A 191 10.98 25.13 -11.67
C SER A 191 9.56 25.03 -12.23
N LEU A 192 8.76 24.05 -11.80
CA LEU A 192 7.37 23.82 -12.21
C LEU A 192 6.44 23.66 -10.99
N PRO A 193 6.38 24.65 -10.06
CA PRO A 193 5.64 24.53 -8.82
C PRO A 193 4.13 24.34 -9.04
N GLY A 194 3.54 24.94 -10.08
CA GLY A 194 2.14 24.78 -10.42
C GLY A 194 1.81 23.34 -10.83
N LYS A 195 2.69 22.69 -11.63
CA LYS A 195 2.53 21.28 -12.01
C LYS A 195 2.70 20.35 -10.83
N ALA A 196 3.64 20.63 -9.94
CA ALA A 196 3.84 19.86 -8.73
C ALA A 196 2.61 19.93 -7.80
N GLN A 197 2.02 21.11 -7.62
CA GLN A 197 0.80 21.30 -6.82
C GLN A 197 -0.42 20.58 -7.43
N GLU A 198 -0.60 20.67 -8.75
CA GLU A 198 -1.65 19.92 -9.46
C GLU A 198 -1.53 18.42 -9.20
N MET A 199 -0.37 17.84 -9.46
CA MET A 199 -0.14 16.41 -9.30
C MET A 199 -0.20 15.95 -7.82
N ALA A 200 0.22 16.79 -6.87
CA ALA A 200 0.07 16.52 -5.44
C ALA A 200 -1.40 16.48 -5.02
N ALA A 201 -2.24 17.35 -5.58
CA ALA A 201 -3.67 17.35 -5.34
C ALA A 201 -4.34 16.08 -5.90
N GLU A 202 -3.98 15.66 -7.11
CA GLU A 202 -4.46 14.42 -7.72
C GLU A 202 -4.02 13.18 -6.91
N LEU A 203 -2.76 13.12 -6.48
CA LEU A 203 -2.27 12.05 -5.62
C LEU A 203 -3.07 11.97 -4.31
N LYS A 204 -3.30 13.11 -3.67
CA LYS A 204 -4.08 13.18 -2.43
C LYS A 204 -5.52 12.73 -2.65
N ALA A 205 -6.15 13.12 -3.76
CA ALA A 205 -7.50 12.71 -4.11
C ALA A 205 -7.59 11.18 -4.28
N ALA A 206 -6.67 10.60 -5.07
CA ALA A 206 -6.61 9.15 -5.31
C ALA A 206 -6.39 8.36 -4.00
N LEU A 207 -5.44 8.78 -3.16
CA LEU A 207 -5.18 8.13 -1.87
C LEU A 207 -6.37 8.24 -0.91
N THR A 208 -7.12 9.34 -0.96
CA THR A 208 -8.33 9.54 -0.15
C THR A 208 -9.45 8.59 -0.59
N GLU A 209 -9.67 8.45 -1.90
CA GLU A 209 -10.64 7.52 -2.48
C GLU A 209 -10.31 6.07 -2.11
N MET A 210 -9.03 5.69 -2.20
CA MET A 210 -8.52 4.37 -1.80
C MET A 210 -8.59 4.14 -0.28
N LYS A 211 -8.92 5.15 0.52
CA LYS A 211 -8.86 5.13 2.00
C LYS A 211 -7.47 4.70 2.49
N ALA A 212 -6.43 5.18 1.81
CA ALA A 212 -5.05 4.86 2.09
C ALA A 212 -4.63 5.34 3.50
N SER A 213 -3.81 4.56 4.16
CA SER A 213 -3.22 4.93 5.46
C SER A 213 -1.92 5.68 5.25
N TYR A 214 -1.77 6.83 5.89
CA TYR A 214 -0.53 7.61 5.86
C TYR A 214 0.40 7.17 6.99
N PRO A 215 1.74 7.33 6.83
CA PRO A 215 2.68 7.13 7.93
C PRO A 215 2.48 8.21 8.98
N SER A 216 2.72 7.83 10.22
CA SER A 216 2.66 8.76 11.36
C SER A 216 4.04 8.93 11.98
N LEU A 217 4.28 10.09 12.58
CA LEU A 217 5.50 10.37 13.30
C LEU A 217 5.47 9.70 14.69
N ASN A 218 6.60 9.08 15.06
CA ASN A 218 6.77 8.52 16.40
C ASN A 218 7.23 9.61 17.37
N PRO A 219 6.42 9.99 18.37
CA PRO A 219 6.83 11.01 19.35
C PRO A 219 7.97 10.58 20.25
N ASP A 220 8.24 9.29 20.37
CA ASP A 220 9.31 8.75 21.23
C ASP A 220 10.62 8.52 20.45
N CYS A 221 10.69 8.90 19.16
CA CYS A 221 11.93 8.84 18.39
C CYS A 221 12.99 9.80 18.93
N LEU A 222 14.28 9.50 18.69
CA LEU A 222 15.40 10.33 19.17
C LEU A 222 15.55 11.64 18.40
N ALA A 223 14.98 11.75 17.19
CA ALA A 223 15.06 12.95 16.38
C ALA A 223 14.32 14.14 17.03
N ALA A 224 14.89 15.33 16.90
CA ALA A 224 14.22 16.58 17.28
C ALA A 224 13.24 16.97 16.17
N LEU A 225 11.99 16.51 16.29
CA LEU A 225 10.92 16.84 15.36
C LEU A 225 10.13 18.05 15.83
N PRO A 226 9.72 18.97 14.92
CA PRO A 226 8.83 20.09 15.26
C PRO A 226 7.53 19.58 15.89
N HIS A 227 7.03 20.29 16.91
CA HIS A 227 5.76 20.00 17.60
C HIS A 227 5.69 18.67 18.38
N LYS A 228 6.81 17.96 18.51
CA LYS A 228 6.89 16.70 19.25
C LYS A 228 6.43 16.82 20.70
N GLU A 229 6.71 17.94 21.33
CA GLU A 229 6.31 18.28 22.71
C GLU A 229 4.81 18.53 22.87
N ASN A 230 4.08 18.76 21.76
CA ASN A 230 2.65 19.08 21.77
C ASN A 230 1.75 17.84 21.71
N VAL A 231 2.34 16.64 21.61
CA VAL A 231 1.62 15.39 21.45
C VAL A 231 0.78 15.09 22.69
N CYS A 232 -0.46 14.66 22.47
CA CYS A 232 -1.40 14.36 23.54
C CYS A 232 -0.91 13.28 24.53
N THR A 233 -1.47 13.31 25.74
CA THR A 233 -1.25 12.28 26.77
C THR A 233 -2.57 11.56 27.01
N VAL A 234 -2.60 10.23 26.90
CA VAL A 234 -3.76 9.42 27.32
C VAL A 234 -3.67 9.18 28.83
N LEU A 235 -4.73 9.48 29.54
CA LEU A 235 -4.78 9.51 31.00
C LEU A 235 -5.32 8.22 31.60
N THR A 236 -6.48 7.77 31.11
CA THR A 236 -7.21 6.61 31.63
C THR A 236 -8.03 5.93 30.57
N HIS A 237 -8.44 4.71 30.87
CA HIS A 237 -9.48 4.00 30.10
C HIS A 237 -10.51 3.37 31.06
N HIS A 238 -11.71 3.12 30.54
CA HIS A 238 -12.78 2.43 31.25
C HIS A 238 -13.51 1.49 30.27
N LEU A 239 -13.62 0.23 30.66
CA LEU A 239 -14.32 -0.83 29.92
C LEU A 239 -15.72 -1.01 30.51
N GLN A 240 -16.74 -1.10 29.65
CA GLN A 240 -18.09 -1.42 30.03
C GLN A 240 -18.76 -2.27 28.94
N GLY A 241 -18.92 -3.56 29.21
CA GLY A 241 -19.41 -4.52 28.20
C GLY A 241 -18.47 -4.59 27.00
N ASN A 242 -18.98 -4.30 25.81
CA ASN A 242 -18.21 -4.23 24.56
C ASN A 242 -17.82 -2.81 24.16
N GLU A 243 -17.95 -1.84 25.06
CA GLU A 243 -17.57 -0.45 24.85
C GLU A 243 -16.35 -0.11 25.70
N ILE A 244 -15.45 0.72 25.14
CA ILE A 244 -14.32 1.30 25.87
C ILE A 244 -14.33 2.82 25.70
N GLU A 245 -14.12 3.52 26.82
CA GLU A 245 -13.90 4.95 26.90
C GLU A 245 -12.44 5.21 27.30
N PHE A 246 -11.81 6.17 26.59
CA PHE A 246 -10.49 6.72 26.97
C PHE A 246 -10.63 8.20 27.28
N ARG A 247 -9.77 8.67 28.21
CA ARG A 247 -9.59 10.09 28.50
C ARG A 247 -8.18 10.49 28.10
N TYR A 248 -8.05 11.61 27.40
CA TYR A 248 -6.79 12.18 26.98
C TYR A 248 -6.74 13.69 27.21
N GLN A 249 -5.54 14.23 27.24
CA GLN A 249 -5.25 15.66 27.30
C GLN A 249 -4.44 16.07 26.10
N GLU A 250 -4.87 17.11 25.40
CA GLU A 250 -4.08 17.78 24.36
C GLU A 250 -3.03 18.67 25.03
N ASN A 251 -1.77 18.59 24.55
CA ASN A 251 -0.64 19.37 25.09
C ASN A 251 -0.19 20.47 24.13
N GLY A 252 -1.09 20.94 23.26
CA GLY A 252 -0.84 21.99 22.28
C GLY A 252 -1.22 21.61 20.84
N ALA A 253 -1.16 20.33 20.48
CA ALA A 253 -1.66 19.83 19.21
C ALA A 253 -3.05 19.18 19.39
N ARG A 254 -3.94 19.43 18.43
CA ARG A 254 -5.30 18.88 18.44
C ARG A 254 -5.29 17.46 17.89
N VAL A 255 -5.96 16.53 18.56
CA VAL A 255 -6.19 15.18 18.09
C VAL A 255 -7.23 15.20 16.96
N THR A 256 -6.87 14.65 15.81
CA THR A 256 -7.69 14.67 14.59
C THR A 256 -8.24 13.31 14.20
N GLN A 257 -7.60 12.21 14.67
CA GLN A 257 -8.02 10.85 14.39
C GLN A 257 -7.85 9.97 15.61
N ALA A 258 -8.78 9.04 15.80
CA ALA A 258 -8.71 8.00 16.81
C ALA A 258 -9.09 6.65 16.18
N ASP A 259 -8.30 5.63 16.46
CA ASP A 259 -8.55 4.25 16.05
C ASP A 259 -8.40 3.31 17.23
N LEU A 260 -9.31 2.34 17.34
CA LEU A 260 -9.16 1.21 18.22
C LEU A 260 -8.50 0.06 17.45
N ILE A 261 -7.41 -0.46 17.98
CA ILE A 261 -6.72 -1.62 17.47
C ILE A 261 -7.05 -2.79 18.39
N TYR A 262 -7.58 -3.87 17.87
CA TYR A 262 -8.01 -5.01 18.66
C TYR A 262 -7.56 -6.34 18.06
N THR A 263 -7.53 -7.38 18.89
CA THR A 263 -7.25 -8.74 18.47
C THR A 263 -8.22 -9.73 19.14
N LEU A 264 -8.54 -10.81 18.43
CA LEU A 264 -9.35 -11.91 18.93
C LEU A 264 -8.48 -13.06 19.50
N ASN A 265 -7.17 -13.04 19.23
CA ASN A 265 -6.23 -14.11 19.57
C ASN A 265 -4.93 -13.61 20.23
N GLY A 266 -5.04 -12.55 21.05
CA GLY A 266 -3.90 -11.98 21.76
C GLY A 266 -3.18 -13.00 22.65
N GLY A 267 -1.85 -13.04 22.56
CA GLY A 267 -0.99 -13.98 23.26
C GLY A 267 -0.73 -15.30 22.52
N GLU A 268 -1.38 -15.54 21.38
CA GLU A 268 -1.11 -16.68 20.53
C GLU A 268 0.17 -16.50 19.70
N LYS A 269 0.63 -17.58 19.06
CA LYS A 269 1.87 -17.56 18.26
C LYS A 269 1.84 -16.57 17.10
N TYR A 270 0.66 -16.35 16.49
CA TYR A 270 0.42 -15.44 15.39
C TYR A 270 -0.81 -14.60 15.75
N GLU A 271 -0.55 -13.42 16.33
CA GLU A 271 -1.61 -12.47 16.64
C GLU A 271 -2.07 -11.74 15.38
N GLU A 272 -3.38 -11.66 15.18
CA GLU A 272 -4.00 -10.85 14.13
C GLU A 272 -4.61 -9.62 14.76
N TRP A 273 -4.18 -8.45 14.29
CA TRP A 273 -4.64 -7.16 14.81
C TRP A 273 -5.48 -6.44 13.76
N PHE A 274 -6.63 -5.96 14.18
CA PHE A 274 -7.60 -5.27 13.35
C PHE A 274 -7.78 -3.83 13.81
N ARG A 275 -8.18 -2.95 12.90
CA ARG A 275 -8.42 -1.53 13.18
C ARG A 275 -9.88 -1.19 12.92
N ILE A 276 -10.50 -0.45 13.86
CA ILE A 276 -11.79 0.19 13.70
C ILE A 276 -11.71 1.65 14.13
N PRO A 277 -12.45 2.57 13.49
CA PRO A 277 -12.50 3.95 13.90
C PRO A 277 -13.06 4.09 15.32
N ALA A 278 -12.45 4.97 16.12
CA ALA A 278 -12.97 5.39 17.42
C ALA A 278 -13.56 6.81 17.32
N SER A 279 -14.56 7.10 18.14
CA SER A 279 -15.26 8.37 18.12
C SER A 279 -14.62 9.39 19.06
N LEU A 280 -14.11 10.49 18.49
CA LEU A 280 -13.71 11.67 19.24
C LEU A 280 -14.98 12.41 19.72
N LYS A 281 -15.18 12.51 21.03
CA LYS A 281 -16.41 13.12 21.63
C LYS A 281 -16.22 14.58 22.05
N GLY A 282 -15.02 15.15 21.86
CA GLY A 282 -14.61 16.41 22.49
C GLY A 282 -14.25 16.22 23.97
N ASP A 283 -13.81 17.30 24.61
CA ASP A 283 -13.42 17.33 26.03
C ASP A 283 -12.42 16.24 26.46
N GLY A 284 -11.53 15.86 25.54
CA GLY A 284 -10.51 14.83 25.81
C GLY A 284 -11.06 13.42 25.99
N LYS A 285 -12.19 13.11 25.35
CA LYS A 285 -12.87 11.81 25.41
C LYS A 285 -12.88 11.10 24.07
N VAL A 286 -12.57 9.80 24.07
CA VAL A 286 -12.71 8.88 22.94
C VAL A 286 -13.51 7.67 23.35
N THR A 287 -14.44 7.21 22.50
CA THR A 287 -15.17 5.96 22.71
C THR A 287 -15.11 5.06 21.49
N ALA A 288 -15.12 3.76 21.72
CA ALA A 288 -15.24 2.77 20.66
C ALA A 288 -16.00 1.54 21.16
N GLU A 289 -16.78 0.94 20.26
CA GLU A 289 -17.34 -0.41 20.44
C GLU A 289 -16.42 -1.40 19.76
N PHE A 290 -16.16 -2.54 20.41
CA PHE A 290 -15.32 -3.59 19.85
C PHE A 290 -16.10 -4.90 19.69
N PRO A 291 -15.72 -5.77 18.72
CA PRO A 291 -16.41 -7.04 18.47
C PRO A 291 -16.37 -7.98 19.66
N GLU A 292 -17.42 -8.82 19.78
CA GLU A 292 -17.43 -9.95 20.71
C GLU A 292 -16.23 -10.88 20.47
N GLY A 293 -15.65 -11.42 21.52
CA GLY A 293 -14.46 -12.26 21.44
C GLY A 293 -13.13 -11.47 21.41
N THR A 294 -13.16 -10.14 21.43
CA THR A 294 -11.93 -9.34 21.57
C THR A 294 -11.21 -9.69 22.88
N THR A 295 -9.94 -10.03 22.77
CA THR A 295 -9.09 -10.39 23.92
C THR A 295 -8.22 -9.25 24.41
N HIS A 296 -7.70 -8.42 23.49
CA HIS A 296 -6.82 -7.29 23.79
C HIS A 296 -7.05 -6.14 22.83
N LEU A 297 -6.75 -4.93 23.28
CA LEU A 297 -6.91 -3.73 22.47
C LEU A 297 -5.93 -2.62 22.84
N TYR A 298 -5.70 -1.70 21.86
CA TYR A 298 -4.95 -0.45 21.98
C TYR A 298 -5.79 0.70 21.45
N LEU A 299 -5.55 1.90 21.95
CA LEU A 299 -5.97 3.15 21.33
C LEU A 299 -4.81 3.76 20.55
N ASN A 300 -5.06 4.19 19.32
CA ASN A 300 -4.18 5.05 18.55
C ASN A 300 -4.84 6.41 18.37
N LEU A 301 -4.12 7.48 18.75
CA LEU A 301 -4.50 8.87 18.50
C LEU A 301 -3.50 9.51 17.55
N VAL A 302 -3.98 10.17 16.50
CA VAL A 302 -3.16 10.95 15.58
C VAL A 302 -3.54 12.41 15.72
N ASP A 303 -2.55 13.29 15.88
CA ASP A 303 -2.76 14.73 15.97
C ASP A 303 -2.63 15.43 14.61
N GLU A 304 -2.90 16.74 14.60
CA GLU A 304 -2.82 17.57 13.39
C GLU A 304 -1.41 17.69 12.80
N ASN A 305 -0.37 17.36 13.56
CA ASN A 305 1.02 17.30 13.13
C ASN A 305 1.45 15.88 12.71
N GLN A 306 0.51 14.93 12.59
CA GLN A 306 0.74 13.53 12.22
C GLN A 306 1.53 12.70 13.24
N PHE A 307 1.62 13.13 14.49
CA PHE A 307 2.17 12.28 15.55
C PHE A 307 1.15 11.24 15.99
N LEU A 308 1.61 10.00 16.10
CA LEU A 308 0.82 8.88 16.62
C LEU A 308 1.18 8.61 18.07
N ARG A 309 0.19 8.69 18.94
CA ARG A 309 0.28 8.21 20.33
C ARG A 309 -0.55 6.95 20.50
N SER A 310 0.12 5.83 20.80
CA SER A 310 -0.54 4.59 21.17
C SER A 310 -0.72 4.48 22.69
N TYR A 311 -1.84 3.90 23.14
CA TYR A 311 -2.11 3.62 24.54
C TYR A 311 -2.83 2.28 24.71
N PRO A 312 -2.38 1.40 25.64
CA PRO A 312 -1.10 1.54 26.36
C PRO A 312 0.09 1.64 25.44
N GLU A 313 1.26 2.00 25.98
CA GLU A 313 2.49 2.01 25.19
C GLU A 313 2.74 0.63 24.58
N VAL A 314 2.90 0.58 23.25
CA VAL A 314 3.08 -0.67 22.52
C VAL A 314 4.51 -1.16 22.70
N ILE A 315 4.70 -2.19 23.52
CA ILE A 315 5.99 -2.81 23.76
C ILE A 315 5.92 -4.27 23.28
N ALA A 316 6.64 -4.57 22.20
CA ALA A 316 6.78 -5.94 21.76
C ALA A 316 7.62 -6.76 22.75
N LYS A 317 7.03 -7.79 23.34
CA LYS A 317 7.74 -8.80 24.13
C LYS A 317 7.87 -10.07 23.28
N GLY A 318 9.01 -10.21 22.61
CA GLY A 318 9.19 -11.29 21.64
C GLY A 318 8.38 -11.04 20.36
N LYS A 319 7.38 -11.90 20.08
CA LYS A 319 6.50 -11.80 18.90
C LYS A 319 5.06 -11.42 19.27
N SER A 320 4.78 -11.09 20.54
CA SER A 320 3.44 -10.74 21.03
C SER A 320 3.38 -9.28 21.44
N PHE A 321 2.32 -8.60 21.02
CA PHE A 321 1.95 -7.24 21.44
C PHE A 321 0.90 -7.25 22.55
N ALA A 322 0.17 -8.35 22.73
CA ALA A 322 -0.89 -8.46 23.74
C ALA A 322 -0.40 -8.22 25.17
N GLY A 323 0.85 -8.54 25.47
CA GLY A 323 1.42 -8.38 26.80
C GLY A 323 1.50 -6.92 27.32
N SER A 324 1.34 -5.91 26.46
CA SER A 324 1.28 -4.48 26.82
C SER A 324 -0.09 -3.86 26.55
N ALA A 325 -1.02 -4.59 25.92
CA ALA A 325 -2.35 -4.11 25.59
C ALA A 325 -3.31 -4.08 26.78
N VAL A 326 -4.44 -3.37 26.64
CA VAL A 326 -5.57 -3.51 27.54
C VAL A 326 -6.17 -4.90 27.33
N SER A 327 -6.21 -5.74 28.38
CA SER A 327 -6.85 -7.05 28.36
C SER A 327 -8.36 -6.89 28.55
N VAL A 328 -9.12 -7.50 27.65
CA VAL A 328 -10.57 -7.62 27.78
C VAL A 328 -10.86 -8.96 28.48
N GLN A 329 -11.22 -8.91 29.74
CA GLN A 329 -11.64 -10.12 30.46
C GLN A 329 -13.04 -10.50 29.98
N SER A 330 -13.17 -11.68 29.36
CA SER A 330 -14.50 -12.24 29.09
C SER A 330 -15.11 -12.68 30.44
N ASP A 331 -16.26 -12.16 30.79
CA ASP A 331 -17.10 -12.65 31.90
C ASP A 331 -17.71 -14.05 31.63
N THR A 332 -17.16 -14.82 30.71
CA THR A 332 -17.58 -16.15 30.38
C THR A 332 -16.90 -17.15 31.31
N VAL A 333 -17.66 -17.61 32.30
CA VAL A 333 -17.39 -18.85 33.04
C VAL A 333 -17.14 -19.96 32.02
N SER A 334 -15.89 -20.43 31.94
CA SER A 334 -15.53 -21.58 31.12
C SER A 334 -16.39 -22.78 31.53
N PRO A 335 -17.16 -23.42 30.62
CA PRO A 335 -17.77 -24.68 30.94
C PRO A 335 -16.63 -25.69 31.19
N SER A 336 -16.56 -26.19 32.40
CA SER A 336 -15.64 -27.26 32.79
C SER A 336 -15.76 -28.42 31.79
N ARG A 337 -14.69 -28.72 31.04
CA ARG A 337 -14.61 -29.91 30.20
C ARG A 337 -14.91 -31.16 31.05
N PRO A 338 -15.86 -32.00 30.68
CA PRO A 338 -16.07 -33.26 31.38
C PRO A 338 -14.82 -34.11 31.24
N VAL A 339 -14.24 -34.46 32.38
CA VAL A 339 -13.13 -35.41 32.46
C VAL A 339 -13.61 -36.77 31.89
N ALA A 340 -13.07 -37.16 30.75
CA ALA A 340 -13.33 -38.48 30.19
C ALA A 340 -12.81 -39.55 31.16
N LYS A 341 -13.74 -40.32 31.75
CA LYS A 341 -13.41 -41.50 32.53
C LYS A 341 -12.72 -42.52 31.60
N LYS A 342 -11.47 -42.87 31.91
CA LYS A 342 -10.79 -43.98 31.28
C LYS A 342 -11.62 -45.26 31.59
N ALA A 343 -12.15 -45.91 30.54
CA ALA A 343 -12.69 -47.24 30.64
C ALA A 343 -11.53 -48.22 30.88
N ASN A 344 -11.54 -48.90 32.02
CA ASN A 344 -10.66 -50.02 32.26
C ASN A 344 -11.12 -51.18 31.36
N ALA A 345 -10.23 -51.61 30.48
CA ALA A 345 -10.40 -52.89 29.79
C ALA A 345 -9.89 -54.00 30.69
N THR A 346 -10.77 -54.90 31.04
CA THR A 346 -10.45 -56.28 31.46
C THR A 346 -10.28 -57.13 30.23
#